data_a18e391a436a7c503b2a22bf7ae92f18
#
_entry.id   a18e391a436a7c503b2a22bf7ae92f18
#
_cell.length_a   1.000
_cell.length_b   1.000
_cell.length_c   1.000
_cell.angle_alpha   90.00
_cell.angle_beta   90.00
_cell.angle_gamma   90.00
#
_symmetry.space_group_name_H-M   'P 1'
#
loop_
_entity.id
_entity.type
_entity.pdbx_description
1 polymer ?
#
loop_
_entity_poly.entity_id
_entity_poly.type
_entity_poly.pdbx_seq_one_letter_code
_entity_poly.pdbx_strand_id
1 'polypeptide(L)'
;RLSMINKTSSIEFKKYGSTYEEHMSVKDNNLICRKLNTSGRIISHMYCFSCPVYIELTEGIASILIGNSLEPDKLETFAIHHYLKIDANKYFNIIPLSQEIESYLITPANYNLRTEFLNPPYVYKPIVSKLQIEEILGYYYVIKSPNYRFKGEAHKHYELTYVDHGSLDTTVEGTTYTLNSYDLMLY
;
A
#
# COMPACT_ATOMS: atom_id res chain seq x y z
N ARG A 1 4.51 -11.97 16.97
CA ARG A 1 4.59 -11.71 15.51
C ARG A 1 4.00 -10.32 15.27
N LEU A 2 4.84 -9.38 14.85
CA LEU A 2 4.38 -8.06 14.40
C LEU A 2 3.37 -8.27 13.26
N SER A 3 2.20 -7.63 13.35
CA SER A 3 1.27 -7.58 12.22
C SER A 3 2.01 -6.91 11.05
N MET A 4 2.06 -7.57 9.90
CA MET A 4 2.64 -6.95 8.72
C MET A 4 1.78 -5.75 8.34
N ILE A 5 2.37 -4.56 8.35
CA ILE A 5 1.74 -3.34 7.87
C ILE A 5 1.79 -3.37 6.34
N ASN A 6 0.67 -3.11 5.69
CA ASN A 6 0.65 -2.97 4.25
C ASN A 6 1.55 -1.80 3.84
N LYS A 7 2.49 -2.09 2.96
CA LYS A 7 3.33 -1.07 2.34
C LYS A 7 2.55 -0.37 1.22
N THR A 8 2.83 0.88 1.01
CA THR A 8 2.19 1.69 -0.04
C THR A 8 3.16 2.18 -1.11
N SER A 9 4.47 2.01 -0.88
CA SER A 9 5.50 2.58 -1.73
C SER A 9 5.69 1.78 -3.03
N SER A 10 5.49 2.43 -4.16
CA SER A 10 5.83 1.89 -5.47
C SER A 10 7.33 1.62 -5.64
N ILE A 11 8.17 2.32 -4.89
CA ILE A 11 9.64 2.13 -4.91
C ILE A 11 10.00 0.77 -4.34
N GLU A 12 9.42 0.38 -3.21
CA GLU A 12 9.67 -0.93 -2.61
C GLU A 12 9.09 -2.08 -3.44
N PHE A 13 8.00 -1.83 -4.16
CA PHE A 13 7.39 -2.82 -5.05
C PHE A 13 8.25 -3.15 -6.28
N LYS A 14 9.21 -2.29 -6.65
CA LYS A 14 10.09 -2.50 -7.83
C LYS A 14 10.87 -3.81 -7.84
N LYS A 15 11.10 -4.42 -6.68
CA LYS A 15 11.73 -5.75 -6.59
C LYS A 15 10.83 -6.90 -7.06
N TYR A 16 9.56 -6.63 -7.27
CA TYR A 16 8.56 -7.61 -7.73
C TYR A 16 7.95 -7.25 -9.08
N GLY A 17 8.09 -6.01 -9.52
CA GLY A 17 7.48 -5.52 -10.74
C GLY A 17 7.45 -4.00 -10.82
N SER A 18 6.35 -3.46 -11.29
CA SER A 18 6.14 -2.02 -11.41
C SER A 18 4.67 -1.66 -11.24
N THR A 19 4.39 -0.36 -11.08
CA THR A 19 3.04 0.18 -11.05
C THR A 19 2.75 0.97 -12.32
N TYR A 20 1.49 1.10 -12.70
CA TYR A 20 1.05 1.90 -13.82
C TYR A 20 -0.36 2.48 -13.54
N GLU A 21 -0.75 3.53 -14.27
CA GLU A 21 -1.97 4.31 -14.01
C GLU A 21 -3.07 4.06 -15.03
N GLU A 22 -2.68 3.75 -16.27
CA GLU A 22 -3.64 3.55 -17.38
C GLU A 22 -4.04 2.08 -17.46
N HIS A 23 -5.34 1.83 -17.72
CA HIS A 23 -5.81 0.48 -17.99
C HIS A 23 -5.03 -0.13 -19.14
N MET A 24 -4.51 -1.34 -18.95
CA MET A 24 -4.05 -2.19 -20.04
C MET A 24 -5.27 -2.64 -20.84
N SER A 25 -5.97 -1.65 -21.41
CA SER A 25 -7.07 -1.96 -22.31
C SER A 25 -6.52 -2.92 -23.34
N VAL A 26 -7.31 -3.92 -23.69
CA VAL A 26 -7.06 -5.01 -24.64
C VAL A 26 -6.77 -4.47 -26.07
N LYS A 27 -5.94 -3.44 -26.18
CA LYS A 27 -5.43 -2.90 -27.45
C LYS A 27 -4.32 -3.78 -28.02
N ASP A 28 -3.71 -4.59 -27.18
CA ASP A 28 -2.75 -5.59 -27.62
C ASP A 28 -3.51 -6.94 -27.72
N ASN A 29 -3.77 -7.38 -28.94
CA ASN A 29 -4.44 -8.64 -29.26
C ASN A 29 -3.74 -9.89 -28.69
N ASN A 30 -2.58 -9.72 -28.05
CA ASN A 30 -1.80 -10.79 -27.45
C ASN A 30 -2.05 -10.95 -25.95
N LEU A 31 -2.78 -10.05 -25.31
CA LEU A 31 -3.11 -10.11 -23.89
C LEU A 31 -4.55 -10.54 -23.66
N ILE A 32 -4.76 -11.39 -22.65
CA ILE A 32 -6.06 -11.89 -22.25
C ILE A 32 -6.39 -11.36 -20.87
N CYS A 33 -7.52 -10.67 -20.77
CA CYS A 33 -8.07 -10.15 -19.53
C CYS A 33 -9.09 -11.13 -18.94
N ARG A 34 -8.94 -11.50 -17.67
CA ARG A 34 -9.87 -12.37 -16.95
C ARG A 34 -10.22 -11.75 -15.61
N LYS A 35 -11.46 -11.86 -15.20
CA LYS A 35 -11.86 -11.49 -13.85
C LYS A 35 -11.14 -12.40 -12.85
N LEU A 36 -10.52 -11.78 -11.85
CA LEU A 36 -9.80 -12.50 -10.80
C LEU A 36 -10.76 -12.76 -9.63
N ASN A 37 -10.98 -14.03 -9.32
CA ASN A 37 -11.74 -14.43 -8.14
C ASN A 37 -10.79 -14.50 -6.94
N THR A 38 -11.14 -13.86 -5.85
CA THR A 38 -10.33 -13.84 -4.64
C THR A 38 -10.90 -14.80 -3.60
N SER A 39 -10.02 -15.44 -2.85
CA SER A 39 -10.38 -16.48 -1.86
C SER A 39 -10.64 -15.93 -0.46
N GLY A 40 -10.71 -14.61 -0.28
CA GLY A 40 -10.91 -13.98 1.02
C GLY A 40 -9.60 -13.61 1.73
N ARG A 41 -9.66 -13.47 3.06
CA ARG A 41 -8.53 -12.96 3.87
C ARG A 41 -7.61 -14.05 4.42
N ILE A 42 -7.88 -15.30 4.09
CA ILE A 42 -7.03 -16.45 4.40
C ILE A 42 -6.45 -16.94 3.08
N ILE A 43 -5.15 -16.79 2.92
CA ILE A 43 -4.44 -17.18 1.71
C ILE A 43 -3.78 -18.53 1.97
N SER A 44 -4.31 -19.57 1.37
CA SER A 44 -3.79 -20.94 1.47
C SER A 44 -2.85 -21.31 0.33
N HIS A 45 -2.82 -20.53 -0.73
CA HIS A 45 -2.00 -20.79 -1.91
C HIS A 45 -1.53 -19.50 -2.59
N MET A 46 -0.45 -19.61 -3.34
CA MET A 46 0.14 -18.52 -4.10
C MET A 46 0.24 -18.91 -5.57
N TYR A 47 0.04 -17.95 -6.44
CA TYR A 47 0.22 -18.10 -7.88
C TYR A 47 1.62 -17.68 -8.29
N CYS A 48 2.19 -18.40 -9.25
CA CYS A 48 3.49 -18.09 -9.83
C CYS A 48 3.44 -18.33 -11.33
N PHE A 49 3.54 -17.24 -12.09
CA PHE A 49 3.50 -17.26 -13.55
C PHE A 49 4.91 -17.26 -14.14
N SER A 50 5.10 -17.99 -15.22
CA SER A 50 6.37 -18.02 -15.97
C SER A 50 6.65 -16.76 -16.79
N CYS A 51 5.69 -15.84 -16.86
CA CYS A 51 5.74 -14.58 -17.59
C CYS A 51 5.27 -13.43 -16.72
N PRO A 52 5.58 -12.18 -17.09
CA PRO A 52 4.96 -11.04 -16.43
C PRO A 52 3.44 -11.04 -16.58
N VAL A 53 2.74 -10.64 -15.54
CA VAL A 53 1.28 -10.52 -15.52
C VAL A 53 0.87 -9.16 -14.94
N TYR A 54 -0.38 -8.76 -15.21
CA TYR A 54 -0.89 -7.47 -14.77
C TYR A 54 -2.12 -7.68 -13.90
N ILE A 55 -2.23 -6.88 -12.84
CA ILE A 55 -3.38 -6.86 -11.93
C ILE A 55 -3.99 -5.47 -11.97
N GLU A 56 -5.27 -5.40 -12.27
CA GLU A 56 -6.07 -4.18 -12.22
C GLU A 56 -7.19 -4.34 -11.20
N LEU A 57 -7.15 -3.53 -10.15
CA LEU A 57 -8.24 -3.39 -9.18
C LEU A 57 -9.10 -2.20 -9.62
N THR A 58 -10.34 -2.46 -10.04
CA THR A 58 -11.26 -1.45 -10.55
C THR A 58 -12.27 -0.99 -9.51
N GLU A 59 -12.61 -1.86 -8.55
CA GLU A 59 -13.51 -1.54 -7.45
C GLU A 59 -13.04 -2.15 -6.13
N GLY A 60 -13.33 -1.46 -5.04
CA GLY A 60 -13.04 -1.90 -3.69
C GLY A 60 -11.60 -1.65 -3.24
N ILE A 61 -11.24 -2.25 -2.12
CA ILE A 61 -9.94 -2.12 -1.47
C ILE A 61 -9.32 -3.50 -1.33
N ALA A 62 -8.08 -3.64 -1.74
CA ALA A 62 -7.33 -4.88 -1.65
C ALA A 62 -5.84 -4.63 -1.39
N SER A 63 -5.18 -5.67 -0.90
CA SER A 63 -3.73 -5.76 -0.84
C SER A 63 -3.25 -6.95 -1.65
N ILE A 64 -1.99 -6.93 -2.04
CA ILE A 64 -1.30 -8.08 -2.62
C ILE A 64 -0.33 -8.65 -1.60
N LEU A 65 -0.37 -9.96 -1.42
CA LEU A 65 0.67 -10.74 -0.75
C LEU A 65 1.64 -11.22 -1.81
N ILE A 66 2.93 -10.93 -1.68
CA ILE A 66 3.91 -11.19 -2.73
C ILE A 66 5.28 -11.54 -2.16
N GLY A 67 6.03 -12.38 -2.86
CA GLY A 67 7.39 -12.73 -2.50
C GLY A 67 8.17 -13.40 -3.62
N ASN A 68 9.49 -13.48 -3.44
CA ASN A 68 10.37 -14.25 -4.32
C ASN A 68 10.42 -15.73 -3.91
N SER A 69 9.99 -16.06 -2.71
CA SER A 69 9.88 -17.40 -2.17
C SER A 69 8.64 -17.50 -1.28
N LEU A 70 8.28 -18.72 -0.87
CA LEU A 70 7.14 -18.97 0.01
C LEU A 70 7.49 -18.95 1.51
N GLU A 71 8.72 -18.56 1.85
CA GLU A 71 9.14 -18.42 3.24
C GLU A 71 8.32 -17.30 3.91
N PRO A 72 7.63 -17.57 5.04
CA PRO A 72 6.67 -16.63 5.62
C PRO A 72 7.26 -15.27 6.02
N ASP A 73 8.54 -15.21 6.34
CA ASP A 73 9.27 -14.01 6.70
C ASP A 73 9.75 -13.19 5.49
N LYS A 74 9.69 -13.77 4.30
CA LYS A 74 10.04 -13.15 3.01
C LYS A 74 8.83 -12.72 2.19
N LEU A 75 7.62 -13.02 2.66
CA LEU A 75 6.40 -12.54 2.04
C LEU A 75 6.10 -11.12 2.55
N GLU A 76 5.70 -10.27 1.65
CA GLU A 76 5.34 -8.87 1.94
C GLU A 76 3.94 -8.57 1.45
N THR A 77 3.31 -7.58 2.09
CA THR A 77 2.00 -7.08 1.67
C THR A 77 2.09 -5.63 1.22
N PHE A 78 1.43 -5.33 0.10
CA PHE A 78 1.31 -3.97 -0.42
C PHE A 78 -0.17 -3.65 -0.63
N ALA A 79 -0.59 -2.45 -0.20
CA ALA A 79 -1.89 -1.93 -0.57
C ALA A 79 -1.90 -1.62 -2.07
N ILE A 80 -2.98 -2.01 -2.74
CA ILE A 80 -3.12 -1.79 -4.18
C ILE A 80 -3.73 -0.41 -4.41
N HIS A 81 -2.90 0.58 -4.73
CA HIS A 81 -3.31 1.95 -5.07
C HIS A 81 -3.22 2.25 -6.57
N HIS A 82 -2.39 1.46 -7.28
CA HIS A 82 -2.16 1.55 -8.71
C HIS A 82 -2.36 0.18 -9.33
N TYR A 83 -2.46 0.13 -10.64
CA TYR A 83 -2.38 -1.15 -11.34
C TYR A 83 -0.97 -1.71 -11.25
N LEU A 84 -0.87 -3.02 -11.12
CA LEU A 84 0.39 -3.70 -10.87
C LEU A 84 0.81 -4.52 -12.08
N LYS A 85 2.07 -4.37 -12.49
CA LYS A 85 2.77 -5.36 -13.30
C LYS A 85 3.62 -6.20 -12.35
N ILE A 86 3.43 -7.51 -12.36
CA ILE A 86 4.20 -8.47 -11.57
C ILE A 86 5.16 -9.19 -12.50
N ASP A 87 6.44 -9.19 -12.18
CA ASP A 87 7.47 -9.86 -12.97
C ASP A 87 7.29 -11.39 -12.94
N ALA A 88 7.85 -12.05 -13.93
CA ALA A 88 7.83 -13.51 -14.00
C ALA A 88 8.44 -14.16 -12.75
N ASN A 89 7.92 -15.33 -12.39
CA ASN A 89 8.41 -16.16 -11.30
C ASN A 89 8.32 -15.52 -9.90
N LYS A 90 7.36 -14.60 -9.70
CA LYS A 90 6.99 -14.08 -8.39
C LYS A 90 5.78 -14.84 -7.86
N TYR A 91 5.77 -15.13 -6.56
CA TYR A 91 4.63 -15.73 -5.88
C TYR A 91 3.72 -14.62 -5.39
N PHE A 92 2.43 -14.67 -5.71
CA PHE A 92 1.48 -13.66 -5.23
C PHE A 92 0.07 -14.21 -5.05
N ASN A 93 -0.71 -13.50 -4.26
CA ASN A 93 -2.17 -13.61 -4.22
C ASN A 93 -2.78 -12.29 -3.73
N ILE A 94 -4.07 -12.08 -4.00
CA ILE A 94 -4.80 -10.86 -3.65
C ILE A 94 -5.58 -11.09 -2.36
N ILE A 95 -5.51 -10.11 -1.47
CA ILE A 95 -6.22 -10.08 -0.19
C ILE A 95 -7.32 -9.02 -0.29
N PRO A 96 -8.60 -9.39 -0.39
CA PRO A 96 -9.68 -8.41 -0.36
C PRO A 96 -9.80 -7.79 1.04
N LEU A 97 -9.85 -6.47 1.11
CA LEU A 97 -9.99 -5.71 2.35
C LEU A 97 -11.39 -5.12 2.52
N SER A 98 -12.06 -4.75 1.43
CA SER A 98 -13.48 -4.43 1.40
C SER A 98 -14.34 -5.69 1.17
N GLN A 99 -15.63 -5.57 1.42
CA GLN A 99 -16.58 -6.66 1.28
C GLN A 99 -16.70 -7.12 -0.18
N GLU A 100 -16.68 -6.16 -1.10
CA GLU A 100 -16.70 -6.39 -2.53
C GLU A 100 -15.46 -5.79 -3.16
N ILE A 101 -14.87 -6.51 -4.08
CA ILE A 101 -13.79 -6.04 -4.94
C ILE A 101 -14.03 -6.51 -6.37
N GLU A 102 -13.61 -5.71 -7.33
CA GLU A 102 -13.52 -6.11 -8.72
C GLU A 102 -12.08 -5.97 -9.19
N SER A 103 -11.51 -7.08 -9.61
CA SER A 103 -10.12 -7.12 -10.08
C SER A 103 -9.96 -8.04 -11.28
N TYR A 104 -8.98 -7.70 -12.11
CA TYR A 104 -8.67 -8.41 -13.34
C TYR A 104 -7.22 -8.84 -13.37
N LEU A 105 -7.00 -10.04 -13.87
CA LEU A 105 -5.70 -10.58 -14.22
C LEU A 105 -5.54 -10.53 -15.73
N ILE A 106 -4.46 -9.90 -16.19
CA ILE A 106 -4.14 -9.75 -17.60
C ILE A 106 -2.84 -10.49 -17.88
N THR A 107 -2.88 -11.44 -18.81
CA THR A 107 -1.76 -12.32 -19.13
C THR A 107 -1.56 -12.44 -20.64
N PRO A 108 -0.36 -12.83 -21.10
CA PRO A 108 -0.19 -13.37 -22.44
C PRO A 108 -1.09 -14.61 -22.65
N ALA A 109 -1.32 -14.96 -23.92
CA ALA A 109 -2.13 -16.15 -24.24
C ALA A 109 -1.49 -17.46 -23.76
N ASN A 110 -0.17 -17.56 -23.80
CA ASN A 110 0.59 -18.72 -23.40
C ASN A 110 1.45 -18.43 -22.17
N TYR A 111 1.25 -19.18 -21.10
CA TYR A 111 2.03 -19.12 -19.87
C TYR A 111 1.96 -20.46 -19.12
N ASN A 112 2.93 -20.69 -18.25
CA ASN A 112 2.87 -21.73 -17.25
C ASN A 112 2.48 -21.08 -15.91
N LEU A 113 1.47 -21.66 -15.26
CA LEU A 113 1.04 -21.26 -13.92
C LEU A 113 1.35 -22.39 -12.95
N ARG A 114 2.06 -22.07 -11.89
CA ARG A 114 2.18 -22.94 -10.70
C ARG A 114 1.32 -22.38 -9.59
N THR A 115 0.66 -23.26 -8.87
CA THR A 115 -0.08 -22.92 -7.66
C THR A 115 0.56 -23.69 -6.52
N GLU A 116 1.09 -22.98 -5.57
CA GLU A 116 1.84 -23.52 -4.43
C GLU A 116 1.11 -23.25 -3.13
N PHE A 117 1.05 -24.23 -2.26
CA PHE A 117 0.38 -24.09 -0.96
C PHE A 117 1.27 -23.40 0.06
N LEU A 118 0.65 -22.54 0.87
CA LEU A 118 1.26 -21.96 2.07
C LEU A 118 0.95 -22.85 3.29
N ASN A 119 1.98 -23.25 4.00
CA ASN A 119 1.84 -23.98 5.24
C ASN A 119 2.74 -23.35 6.33
N PRO A 120 2.16 -22.70 7.36
CA PRO A 120 0.71 -22.43 7.53
C PRO A 120 0.17 -21.39 6.54
N PRO A 121 -1.15 -21.37 6.31
CA PRO A 121 -1.78 -20.32 5.51
C PRO A 121 -1.49 -18.93 6.07
N TYR A 122 -1.36 -17.95 5.17
CA TYR A 122 -1.32 -16.55 5.58
C TYR A 122 -2.72 -16.08 5.97
N VAL A 123 -2.84 -15.47 7.16
CA VAL A 123 -4.09 -14.88 7.65
C VAL A 123 -3.90 -13.39 7.77
N TYR A 124 -4.64 -12.63 6.98
CA TYR A 124 -4.68 -11.19 7.12
C TYR A 124 -5.30 -10.79 8.46
N LYS A 125 -4.57 -10.01 9.23
CA LYS A 125 -5.07 -9.43 10.48
C LYS A 125 -5.09 -7.92 10.32
N PRO A 126 -6.27 -7.30 10.36
CA PRO A 126 -6.36 -5.84 10.30
C PRO A 126 -5.68 -5.23 11.52
N ILE A 127 -5.05 -4.09 11.30
CA ILE A 127 -4.53 -3.28 12.39
C ILE A 127 -5.72 -2.59 13.04
N VAL A 128 -5.91 -2.83 14.33
CA VAL A 128 -6.90 -2.09 15.11
C VAL A 128 -6.32 -0.72 15.40
N SER A 129 -6.93 0.32 14.86
CA SER A 129 -6.53 1.71 15.14
C SER A 129 -6.68 2.01 16.62
N LYS A 130 -5.60 2.50 17.23
CA LYS A 130 -5.66 3.07 18.59
C LYS A 130 -6.05 4.55 18.59
N LEU A 131 -5.91 5.18 17.43
CA LEU A 131 -6.27 6.56 17.15
C LEU A 131 -7.15 6.58 15.91
N GLN A 132 -8.27 7.27 16.00
CA GLN A 132 -9.17 7.51 14.87
C GLN A 132 -9.43 9.00 14.77
N ILE A 133 -9.30 9.56 13.57
CA ILE A 133 -9.68 10.93 13.28
C ILE A 133 -11.14 10.88 12.82
N GLU A 134 -12.03 11.48 13.61
CA GLU A 134 -13.46 11.54 13.29
C GLU A 134 -13.78 12.71 12.37
N GLU A 135 -13.09 13.85 12.57
CA GLU A 135 -13.33 15.07 11.81
C GLU A 135 -12.04 15.86 11.64
N ILE A 136 -11.84 16.44 10.47
CA ILE A 136 -10.79 17.44 10.22
C ILE A 136 -11.47 18.79 10.15
N LEU A 137 -11.28 19.61 11.18
CA LEU A 137 -11.90 20.93 11.30
C LEU A 137 -11.33 21.95 10.31
N GLY A 138 -10.09 21.76 9.91
CA GLY A 138 -9.42 22.62 8.94
C GLY A 138 -8.04 22.12 8.62
N TYR A 139 -7.51 22.49 7.47
CA TYR A 139 -6.13 22.26 7.12
C TYR A 139 -5.59 23.45 6.31
N TYR A 140 -4.28 23.65 6.34
CA TYR A 140 -3.60 24.58 5.47
C TYR A 140 -2.19 24.07 5.14
N TYR A 141 -1.71 24.47 3.97
CA TYR A 141 -0.33 24.26 3.55
C TYR A 141 0.33 25.60 3.34
N VAL A 142 1.47 25.82 3.97
CA VAL A 142 2.18 27.09 3.90
C VAL A 142 3.68 26.89 3.71
N ILE A 143 4.28 27.80 2.97
CA ILE A 143 5.74 27.93 2.87
C ILE A 143 6.13 29.14 3.69
N LYS A 144 6.99 28.97 4.65
CA LYS A 144 7.50 30.02 5.52
C LYS A 144 8.96 30.32 5.17
N SER A 145 9.33 31.59 5.25
CA SER A 145 10.73 32.00 5.12
C SER A 145 11.57 31.50 6.31
N PRO A 146 12.90 31.35 6.13
CA PRO A 146 13.79 31.09 7.24
C PRO A 146 13.61 32.10 8.38
N ASN A 147 13.69 31.61 9.62
CA ASN A 147 13.49 32.42 10.84
C ASN A 147 12.05 32.92 11.07
N TYR A 148 11.06 32.36 10.38
CA TYR A 148 9.67 32.60 10.71
C TYR A 148 9.40 32.24 12.18
N ARG A 149 8.70 33.12 12.88
CA ARG A 149 8.28 32.88 14.26
C ARG A 149 6.79 33.10 14.38
N PHE A 150 6.15 32.15 15.05
CA PHE A 150 4.75 32.21 15.41
C PHE A 150 4.63 32.43 16.92
N LYS A 151 3.72 33.29 17.34
CA LYS A 151 3.57 33.62 18.77
C LYS A 151 2.96 32.51 19.59
N GLY A 152 2.48 31.47 18.92
CA GLY A 152 1.73 30.40 19.55
C GLY A 152 0.26 30.75 19.76
N GLU A 153 -0.53 29.75 19.87
CA GLU A 153 -1.95 29.81 20.25
C GLU A 153 -2.31 28.59 21.12
N ALA A 154 -3.40 28.67 21.82
CA ALA A 154 -3.94 27.55 22.56
C ALA A 154 -5.36 27.27 22.09
N HIS A 155 -5.62 26.04 21.77
CA HIS A 155 -6.95 25.56 21.35
C HIS A 155 -7.24 24.19 21.95
N LYS A 156 -8.50 23.77 21.83
CA LYS A 156 -8.98 22.50 22.41
C LYS A 156 -8.91 21.31 21.42
N HIS A 157 -8.36 21.55 20.24
CA HIS A 157 -8.26 20.54 19.20
C HIS A 157 -6.85 20.00 19.13
N TYR A 158 -6.71 18.75 18.73
CA TYR A 158 -5.42 18.19 18.36
C TYR A 158 -4.95 18.83 17.06
N GLU A 159 -3.65 19.07 16.96
CA GLU A 159 -3.02 19.56 15.75
C GLU A 159 -2.08 18.49 15.19
N LEU A 160 -2.20 18.25 13.90
CA LEU A 160 -1.30 17.36 13.16
C LEU A 160 -0.41 18.21 12.27
N THR A 161 0.86 18.27 12.61
CA THR A 161 1.87 19.01 11.84
C THR A 161 2.73 18.03 11.05
N TYR A 162 2.81 18.25 9.73
CA TYR A 162 3.69 17.51 8.83
C TYR A 162 4.65 18.47 8.14
N VAL A 163 5.93 18.13 8.10
CA VAL A 163 6.96 18.91 7.42
C VAL A 163 7.30 18.26 6.10
N ASP A 164 6.94 18.91 4.99
CA ASP A 164 7.25 18.44 3.64
C ASP A 164 8.72 18.71 3.28
N HIS A 165 9.21 19.92 3.53
CA HIS A 165 10.58 20.31 3.25
C HIS A 165 11.15 21.20 4.35
N GLY A 166 12.45 21.04 4.63
CA GLY A 166 13.18 21.87 5.60
C GLY A 166 13.05 21.35 7.03
N SER A 167 13.00 22.27 7.98
CA SER A 167 12.83 21.95 9.39
C SER A 167 11.94 22.98 10.08
N LEU A 168 11.25 22.55 11.12
CA LEU A 168 10.37 23.34 11.96
C LEU A 168 10.68 23.04 13.42
N ASP A 169 11.01 24.09 14.19
CA ASP A 169 11.01 23.99 15.64
C ASP A 169 9.63 24.37 16.16
N THR A 170 8.99 23.47 16.88
CA THR A 170 7.70 23.70 17.54
C THR A 170 7.81 23.48 19.03
N THR A 171 7.16 24.34 19.81
CA THR A 171 7.16 24.23 21.27
C THR A 171 5.75 23.89 21.74
N VAL A 172 5.60 22.77 22.39
CA VAL A 172 4.35 22.28 22.97
C VAL A 172 4.54 22.09 24.47
N GLU A 173 3.69 22.73 25.26
CA GLU A 173 3.77 22.68 26.73
C GLU A 173 5.17 22.97 27.29
N GLY A 174 5.88 23.91 26.69
CA GLY A 174 7.22 24.33 27.12
C GLY A 174 8.37 23.43 26.62
N THR A 175 8.08 22.35 25.93
CA THR A 175 9.10 21.47 25.31
C THR A 175 9.22 21.78 23.84
N THR A 176 10.43 22.00 23.36
CA THR A 176 10.70 22.27 21.94
C THR A 176 11.09 21.00 21.22
N TYR A 177 10.45 20.76 20.10
CA TYR A 177 10.68 19.63 19.18
C TYR A 177 11.14 20.18 17.84
N THR A 178 12.14 19.55 17.25
CA THR A 178 12.58 19.86 15.89
C THR A 178 12.02 18.78 14.95
N LEU A 179 11.16 19.20 14.02
CA LEU A 179 10.65 18.37 12.95
C LEU A 179 11.46 18.63 11.68
N ASN A 180 11.96 17.58 11.07
CA ASN A 180 12.65 17.62 9.79
C ASN A 180 11.72 17.21 8.66
N SER A 181 12.20 17.30 7.40
CA SER A 181 11.44 16.84 6.25
C SER A 181 10.90 15.43 6.48
N TYR A 182 9.59 15.25 6.24
CA TYR A 182 8.80 14.03 6.40
C TYR A 182 8.47 13.61 7.83
N ASP A 183 8.82 14.43 8.82
CA ASP A 183 8.36 14.20 10.18
C ASP A 183 6.90 14.64 10.34
N LEU A 184 6.20 13.91 11.20
CA LEU A 184 4.81 14.13 11.56
C LEU A 184 4.69 14.19 13.08
N MET A 185 4.00 15.19 13.60
CA MET A 185 3.73 15.36 15.02
C MET A 185 2.25 15.60 15.25
N LEU A 186 1.70 14.91 16.23
CA LEU A 186 0.34 15.13 16.75
C LEU A 186 0.45 15.66 18.19
N TYR A 187 -0.22 16.75 18.51
CA TYR A 187 -0.20 17.36 19.84
C TYR A 187 -1.52 18.06 20.19
#